data_a50c1763c0df1703228ae1c1c8968f03
#
_entry.id   a50c1763c0df1703228ae1c1c8968f03
#
_cell.length_a   1.000
_cell.length_b   1.000
_cell.length_c   1.000
_cell.angle_alpha   90.00
_cell.angle_beta   90.00
_cell.angle_gamma   90.00
#
_symmetry.space_group_name_H-M   'P 1'
#
loop_
_entity.id
_entity.type
_entity.pdbx_description
1 polymer ?
#
loop_
_entity_poly.entity_id
_entity_poly.type
_entity_poly.pdbx_seq_one_letter_code
_entity_poly.pdbx_strand_id
1 'polypeptide(L)'
;MMQLRRLQPQDAPLMLEWMHDADAVQHMRANFAAMTLADCERFIAAAQKDTPALHRAIADENGTYQGTVSLKNIDPAKGEAEFAIAVRRCAMGRGVSAWGMREILHLGFAELGLRRIYWCVDPVNVRACRFYAKQGYTPIAPEPDAENLLWFEVFA
;
A
#
# COMPACT_ATOMS: atom_id res chain seq x y z
N MET A 1 11.36 16.05 6.01
CA MET A 1 11.55 14.60 6.15
C MET A 1 10.21 13.89 6.16
N MET A 2 10.06 12.83 5.39
CA MET A 2 8.83 12.02 5.37
C MET A 2 8.70 11.19 6.65
N GLN A 3 7.46 10.86 7.01
CA GLN A 3 7.18 10.00 8.16
C GLN A 3 5.98 9.10 7.89
N LEU A 4 5.97 7.91 8.48
CA LEU A 4 4.76 7.12 8.60
C LEU A 4 4.03 7.56 9.86
N ARG A 5 2.71 7.74 9.74
CA ARG A 5 1.85 8.05 10.87
C ARG A 5 0.49 7.39 10.70
N ARG A 6 -0.29 7.39 11.75
CA ARG A 6 -1.68 6.91 11.62
C ARG A 6 -2.45 7.81 10.69
N LEU A 7 -3.40 7.19 9.98
CA LEU A 7 -4.36 7.96 9.18
C LEU A 7 -5.19 8.85 10.10
N GLN A 8 -5.47 10.06 9.63
CA GLN A 8 -6.22 11.07 10.36
C GLN A 8 -7.42 11.52 9.54
N PRO A 9 -8.52 12.00 10.18
CA PRO A 9 -9.71 12.43 9.45
C PRO A 9 -9.44 13.44 8.34
N GLN A 10 -8.48 14.34 8.51
CA GLN A 10 -8.12 15.32 7.49
C GLN A 10 -7.47 14.71 6.25
N ASP A 11 -7.06 13.46 6.29
CA ASP A 11 -6.49 12.77 5.14
C ASP A 11 -7.55 12.34 4.13
N ALA A 12 -8.82 12.25 4.54
CA ALA A 12 -9.90 11.72 3.71
C ALA A 12 -10.03 12.39 2.34
N PRO A 13 -10.01 13.72 2.20
CA PRO A 13 -10.09 14.35 0.88
C PRO A 13 -8.94 13.98 -0.03
N LEU A 14 -7.74 13.83 0.50
CA LEU A 14 -6.55 13.49 -0.27
C LEU A 14 -6.52 12.00 -0.64
N MET A 15 -7.11 11.14 0.18
CA MET A 15 -7.34 9.74 -0.17
C MET A 15 -8.33 9.66 -1.34
N LEU A 16 -9.42 10.40 -1.26
CA LEU A 16 -10.44 10.42 -2.30
C LEU A 16 -9.85 10.95 -3.62
N GLU A 17 -8.91 11.87 -3.56
CA GLU A 17 -8.21 12.41 -4.73
C GLU A 17 -7.60 11.32 -5.59
N TRP A 18 -6.78 10.42 -5.01
CA TRP A 18 -6.17 9.35 -5.81
C TRP A 18 -7.18 8.25 -6.17
N MET A 19 -8.21 8.03 -5.34
CA MET A 19 -9.27 7.07 -5.64
C MET A 19 -10.06 7.47 -6.88
N HIS A 20 -10.23 8.76 -7.10
CA HIS A 20 -10.93 9.30 -8.27
C HIS A 20 -9.99 9.63 -9.44
N ASP A 21 -8.70 9.39 -9.31
CA ASP A 21 -7.74 9.53 -10.40
C ASP A 21 -7.74 8.23 -11.21
N ALA A 22 -8.42 8.24 -12.35
CA ALA A 22 -8.60 7.06 -13.18
C ALA A 22 -7.26 6.41 -13.58
N ASP A 23 -6.24 7.22 -13.88
CA ASP A 23 -4.93 6.69 -14.27
C ASP A 23 -4.24 5.97 -13.11
N ALA A 24 -4.49 6.41 -11.88
CA ALA A 24 -3.88 5.82 -10.70
C ALA A 24 -4.54 4.49 -10.32
N VAL A 25 -5.86 4.34 -10.54
CA VAL A 25 -6.63 3.21 -10.01
C VAL A 25 -7.16 2.24 -11.06
N GLN A 26 -6.95 2.50 -12.36
CA GLN A 26 -7.55 1.72 -13.45
C GLN A 26 -7.22 0.22 -13.41
N HIS A 27 -6.10 -0.16 -12.81
CA HIS A 27 -5.66 -1.56 -12.71
C HIS A 27 -5.78 -2.12 -11.29
N MET A 28 -6.42 -1.39 -10.39
CA MET A 28 -6.67 -1.86 -9.03
C MET A 28 -7.97 -2.65 -8.95
N ARG A 29 -8.02 -3.65 -8.07
CA ARG A 29 -9.18 -4.56 -7.94
C ARG A 29 -10.43 -3.87 -7.41
N ALA A 30 -10.27 -2.95 -6.44
CA ALA A 30 -11.40 -2.26 -5.84
C ALA A 30 -11.96 -1.20 -6.78
N ASN A 31 -13.28 -0.99 -6.73
CA ASN A 31 -13.94 0.07 -7.49
C ASN A 31 -13.78 1.40 -6.75
N PHE A 32 -12.58 1.97 -6.83
CA PHE A 32 -12.29 3.24 -6.16
C PHE A 32 -13.07 4.42 -6.73
N ALA A 33 -13.45 4.36 -8.00
CA ALA A 33 -14.23 5.43 -8.62
C ALA A 33 -15.60 5.62 -7.96
N ALA A 34 -16.15 4.57 -7.36
CA ALA A 34 -17.43 4.62 -6.65
C ALA A 34 -17.30 5.07 -5.18
N MET A 35 -16.10 5.24 -4.67
CA MET A 35 -15.87 5.65 -3.28
C MET A 35 -16.26 7.09 -3.04
N THR A 36 -16.78 7.36 -1.84
CA THR A 36 -17.21 8.69 -1.39
C THR A 36 -16.31 9.18 -0.27
N LEU A 37 -16.43 10.47 0.08
CA LEU A 37 -15.72 11.02 1.24
C LEU A 37 -16.09 10.26 2.51
N ALA A 38 -17.38 9.91 2.68
CA ALA A 38 -17.85 9.16 3.84
C ALA A 38 -17.21 7.77 3.91
N ASP A 39 -16.97 7.12 2.76
CA ASP A 39 -16.25 5.83 2.71
C ASP A 39 -14.82 5.99 3.22
N CYS A 40 -14.14 7.05 2.81
CA CYS A 40 -12.78 7.33 3.28
C CYS A 40 -12.74 7.59 4.78
N GLU A 41 -13.70 8.36 5.29
CA GLU A 41 -13.81 8.64 6.72
C GLU A 41 -14.03 7.36 7.53
N ARG A 42 -14.91 6.47 7.06
CA ARG A 42 -15.14 5.16 7.69
C ARG A 42 -13.90 4.29 7.66
N PHE A 43 -13.19 4.27 6.54
CA PHE A 43 -11.94 3.53 6.41
C PHE A 43 -10.91 4.02 7.42
N ILE A 44 -10.75 5.33 7.54
CA ILE A 44 -9.79 5.93 8.48
C ILE A 44 -10.16 5.58 9.92
N ALA A 45 -11.45 5.64 10.27
CA ALA A 45 -11.90 5.27 11.62
C ALA A 45 -11.58 3.81 11.94
N ALA A 46 -11.82 2.90 10.99
CA ALA A 46 -11.51 1.48 11.15
C ALA A 46 -9.99 1.23 11.19
N ALA A 47 -9.21 2.04 10.50
CA ALA A 47 -7.76 1.89 10.39
C ALA A 47 -6.99 2.28 11.66
N GLN A 48 -7.69 2.74 12.71
CA GLN A 48 -7.06 3.00 14.00
C GLN A 48 -6.70 1.70 14.74
N LYS A 49 -7.25 0.56 14.30
CA LYS A 49 -6.86 -0.76 14.78
C LYS A 49 -5.89 -1.38 13.78
N ASP A 50 -4.86 -2.02 14.28
CA ASP A 50 -3.76 -2.55 13.45
C ASP A 50 -3.91 -4.05 13.14
N THR A 51 -5.06 -4.63 13.44
CA THR A 51 -5.37 -6.04 13.15
C THR A 51 -6.78 -6.17 12.60
N PRO A 52 -7.04 -7.01 11.62
CA PRO A 52 -6.12 -7.87 10.85
C PRO A 52 -5.34 -7.12 9.76
N ALA A 53 -5.48 -5.81 9.67
CA ALA A 53 -4.76 -5.00 8.70
C ALA A 53 -4.21 -3.75 9.39
N LEU A 54 -2.99 -3.38 9.00
CA LEU A 54 -2.32 -2.18 9.49
C LEU A 54 -2.17 -1.20 8.33
N HIS A 55 -2.63 0.03 8.52
CA HIS A 55 -2.55 1.09 7.52
C HIS A 55 -1.81 2.29 8.09
N ARG A 56 -0.93 2.88 7.29
CA ARG A 56 -0.20 4.09 7.68
C ARG A 56 -0.26 5.11 6.55
N ALA A 57 -0.37 6.37 6.94
CA ALA A 57 -0.17 7.49 6.01
C ALA A 57 1.31 7.72 5.81
N ILE A 58 1.72 7.94 4.56
CA ILE A 58 3.01 8.53 4.25
C ILE A 58 2.78 10.04 4.26
N ALA A 59 3.42 10.74 5.19
CA ALA A 59 3.29 12.18 5.31
C ALA A 59 4.60 12.87 4.95
N ASP A 60 4.50 14.05 4.32
CA ASP A 60 5.66 14.88 4.03
C ASP A 60 6.13 15.65 5.28
N GLU A 61 7.11 16.51 5.09
CA GLU A 61 7.67 17.31 6.20
C GLU A 61 6.67 18.23 6.87
N ASN A 62 5.58 18.58 6.19
CA ASN A 62 4.50 19.40 6.73
C ASN A 62 3.38 18.58 7.38
N GLY A 63 3.54 17.26 7.39
CA GLY A 63 2.51 16.34 7.88
C GLY A 63 1.39 16.09 6.89
N THR A 64 1.52 16.55 5.65
CA THR A 64 0.50 16.38 4.62
C THR A 64 0.54 14.96 4.04
N TYR A 65 -0.62 14.35 3.96
CA TYR A 65 -0.79 13.00 3.41
C TYR A 65 -0.35 12.94 1.95
N GLN A 66 0.50 11.95 1.64
CA GLN A 66 0.98 11.69 0.29
C GLN A 66 0.54 10.33 -0.25
N GLY A 67 0.15 9.43 0.63
CA GLY A 67 -0.29 8.10 0.24
C GLY A 67 -0.52 7.21 1.45
N THR A 68 -1.00 5.99 1.17
CA THR A 68 -1.22 4.96 2.18
C THR A 68 -0.37 3.74 1.88
N VAL A 69 0.31 3.22 2.87
CA VAL A 69 0.96 1.91 2.82
C VAL A 69 0.30 0.99 3.84
N SER A 70 0.17 -0.27 3.48
CA SER A 70 -0.60 -1.21 4.28
C SER A 70 0.06 -2.57 4.35
N LEU A 71 -0.17 -3.25 5.46
CA LEU A 71 0.04 -4.68 5.63
C LEU A 71 -1.34 -5.27 5.91
N LYS A 72 -1.88 -6.02 4.95
CA LYS A 72 -3.21 -6.61 5.01
C LYS A 72 -3.11 -8.10 5.27
N ASN A 73 -4.24 -8.71 5.65
CA ASN A 73 -4.32 -10.16 5.86
C ASN A 73 -3.21 -10.66 6.78
N ILE A 74 -2.96 -9.90 7.85
CA ILE A 74 -1.92 -10.25 8.82
C ILE A 74 -2.28 -11.58 9.47
N ASP A 75 -1.40 -12.57 9.31
CA ASP A 75 -1.55 -13.90 9.91
C ASP A 75 -0.39 -14.12 10.88
N PRO A 76 -0.62 -13.88 12.18
CA PRO A 76 0.45 -14.04 13.18
C PRO A 76 0.97 -15.46 13.30
N ALA A 77 0.10 -16.46 13.06
CA ALA A 77 0.50 -17.87 13.15
C ALA A 77 1.51 -18.25 12.07
N LYS A 78 1.29 -17.76 10.84
CA LYS A 78 2.23 -17.98 9.73
C LYS A 78 3.35 -16.96 9.69
N GLY A 79 3.19 -15.81 10.34
CA GLY A 79 4.13 -14.70 10.26
C GLY A 79 4.12 -14.04 8.90
N GLU A 80 2.94 -13.87 8.31
CA GLU A 80 2.78 -13.34 6.95
C GLU A 80 1.82 -12.17 6.90
N ALA A 81 1.99 -11.31 5.91
CA ALA A 81 1.05 -10.24 5.56
C ALA A 81 1.19 -9.86 4.10
N GLU A 82 0.18 -9.20 3.57
CA GLU A 82 0.16 -8.71 2.20
C GLU A 82 0.41 -7.19 2.18
N PHE A 83 1.41 -6.78 1.41
CA PHE A 83 1.75 -5.37 1.20
C PHE A 83 0.81 -4.74 0.18
N ALA A 84 0.43 -3.48 0.42
CA ALA A 84 -0.27 -2.65 -0.55
C ALA A 84 0.16 -1.20 -0.41
N ILE A 85 0.10 -0.46 -1.51
CA ILE A 85 0.47 0.95 -1.55
C ILE A 85 -0.40 1.70 -2.56
N ALA A 86 -0.77 2.92 -2.21
CA ALA A 86 -1.41 3.86 -3.12
C ALA A 86 -0.94 5.26 -2.78
N VAL A 87 -0.48 6.03 -3.77
CA VAL A 87 0.02 7.38 -3.55
C VAL A 87 -0.67 8.38 -4.46
N ARG A 88 -0.70 9.64 -4.03
CA ARG A 88 -1.22 10.74 -4.83
C ARG A 88 -0.36 10.92 -6.08
N ARG A 89 -0.99 11.41 -7.16
CA ARG A 89 -0.26 11.68 -8.41
C ARG A 89 0.93 12.61 -8.18
N CYS A 90 0.76 13.65 -7.36
CA CYS A 90 1.82 14.62 -7.09
C CYS A 90 3.03 14.01 -6.34
N ALA A 91 2.84 12.85 -5.72
CA ALA A 91 3.91 12.15 -5.01
C ALA A 91 4.67 11.16 -5.89
N MET A 92 4.15 10.86 -7.08
CA MET A 92 4.77 9.91 -8.00
C MET A 92 6.07 10.47 -8.57
N GLY A 93 7.07 9.60 -8.73
CA GLY A 93 8.38 9.98 -9.29
C GLY A 93 9.28 10.77 -8.35
N ARG A 94 8.91 10.89 -7.07
CA ARG A 94 9.67 11.65 -6.06
C ARG A 94 10.29 10.78 -4.98
N GLY A 95 10.27 9.46 -5.16
CA GLY A 95 10.82 8.53 -4.17
C GLY A 95 9.91 8.25 -2.99
N VAL A 96 8.69 8.80 -2.98
CA VAL A 96 7.73 8.62 -1.88
C VAL A 96 7.32 7.16 -1.75
N SER A 97 6.99 6.50 -2.86
CA SER A 97 6.59 5.09 -2.86
C SER A 97 7.71 4.19 -2.37
N ALA A 98 8.94 4.41 -2.85
CA ALA A 98 10.10 3.60 -2.43
C ALA A 98 10.37 3.75 -0.94
N TRP A 99 10.30 4.97 -0.45
CA TRP A 99 10.49 5.26 0.98
C TRP A 99 9.38 4.58 1.82
N GLY A 100 8.12 4.78 1.43
CA GLY A 100 6.97 4.21 2.15
C GLY A 100 6.99 2.69 2.19
N MET A 101 7.33 2.07 1.06
CA MET A 101 7.48 0.61 0.99
C MET A 101 8.56 0.12 1.94
N ARG A 102 9.73 0.74 1.90
CA ARG A 102 10.85 0.37 2.76
C ARG A 102 10.48 0.47 4.24
N GLU A 103 9.79 1.54 4.62
CA GLU A 103 9.41 1.78 6.02
C GLU A 103 8.34 0.79 6.50
N ILE A 104 7.33 0.47 5.66
CA ILE A 104 6.29 -0.47 6.09
C ILE A 104 6.82 -1.91 6.15
N LEU A 105 7.73 -2.29 5.26
CA LEU A 105 8.38 -3.59 5.32
C LEU A 105 9.21 -3.70 6.60
N HIS A 106 9.96 -2.65 6.93
CA HIS A 106 10.73 -2.63 8.17
C HIS A 106 9.84 -2.77 9.40
N LEU A 107 8.73 -2.04 9.44
CA LEU A 107 7.75 -2.14 10.52
C LEU A 107 7.22 -3.57 10.66
N GLY A 108 6.87 -4.19 9.54
CA GLY A 108 6.37 -5.56 9.53
C GLY A 108 7.37 -6.55 10.08
N PHE A 109 8.62 -6.48 9.66
CA PHE A 109 9.64 -7.43 10.10
C PHE A 109 10.14 -7.12 11.52
N ALA A 110 10.43 -5.86 11.82
CA ALA A 110 11.05 -5.49 13.10
C ALA A 110 10.05 -5.38 14.25
N GLU A 111 8.87 -4.81 14.00
CA GLU A 111 7.89 -4.55 15.06
C GLU A 111 6.81 -5.63 15.17
N LEU A 112 6.32 -6.14 14.04
CA LEU A 112 5.29 -7.19 14.04
C LEU A 112 5.89 -8.60 14.07
N GLY A 113 7.19 -8.74 13.85
CA GLY A 113 7.86 -10.03 13.86
C GLY A 113 7.47 -10.94 12.69
N LEU A 114 7.02 -10.36 11.60
CA LEU A 114 6.67 -11.13 10.40
C LEU A 114 7.91 -11.78 9.80
N ARG A 115 7.68 -12.91 9.13
CA ARG A 115 8.75 -13.65 8.42
C ARG A 115 8.68 -13.41 6.93
N ARG A 116 7.48 -13.19 6.37
CA ARG A 116 7.23 -13.06 4.95
C ARG A 116 6.20 -11.98 4.68
N ILE A 117 6.48 -11.11 3.71
CA ILE A 117 5.53 -10.15 3.19
C ILE A 117 5.45 -10.36 1.68
N TYR A 118 4.24 -10.45 1.16
CA TYR A 118 3.98 -10.73 -0.26
C TYR A 118 3.01 -9.70 -0.82
N TRP A 119 2.96 -9.61 -2.14
CA TRP A 119 2.01 -8.77 -2.86
C TRP A 119 1.89 -9.21 -4.30
N CYS A 120 0.90 -8.67 -4.99
CA CYS A 120 0.68 -8.94 -6.40
C CYS A 120 0.40 -7.65 -7.16
N VAL A 121 0.57 -7.71 -8.46
CA VAL A 121 0.29 -6.59 -9.36
C VAL A 121 -0.21 -7.14 -10.70
N ASP A 122 -1.15 -6.41 -11.30
CA ASP A 122 -1.61 -6.72 -12.66
C ASP A 122 -0.48 -6.40 -13.65
N PRO A 123 -0.08 -7.33 -14.53
CA PRO A 123 1.00 -7.10 -15.50
C PRO A 123 0.75 -5.91 -16.42
N VAL A 124 -0.52 -5.54 -16.67
CA VAL A 124 -0.84 -4.36 -17.49
C VAL A 124 -0.54 -3.04 -16.77
N ASN A 125 -0.36 -3.08 -15.45
CA ASN A 125 0.06 -1.92 -14.68
C ASN A 125 1.57 -1.72 -14.81
N VAL A 126 1.97 -1.15 -15.95
CA VAL A 126 3.38 -1.00 -16.32
C VAL A 126 4.16 -0.16 -15.31
N ARG A 127 3.52 0.89 -14.79
CA ARG A 127 4.16 1.77 -13.79
C ARG A 127 4.56 1.00 -12.53
N ALA A 128 3.63 0.21 -11.99
CA ALA A 128 3.91 -0.57 -10.79
C ALA A 128 4.96 -1.65 -11.07
N CYS A 129 4.86 -2.33 -12.21
CA CYS A 129 5.85 -3.35 -12.58
C CYS A 129 7.25 -2.76 -12.66
N ARG A 130 7.39 -1.58 -13.28
CA ARG A 130 8.67 -0.88 -13.35
C ARG A 130 9.18 -0.48 -11.98
N PHE A 131 8.27 -0.01 -11.12
CA PHE A 131 8.63 0.37 -9.76
C PHE A 131 9.22 -0.82 -9.01
N TYR A 132 8.56 -1.98 -9.02
CA TYR A 132 9.06 -3.16 -8.31
C TYR A 132 10.38 -3.68 -8.90
N ALA A 133 10.50 -3.69 -10.22
CA ALA A 133 11.76 -4.07 -10.88
C ALA A 133 12.91 -3.14 -10.48
N LYS A 134 12.66 -1.84 -10.43
CA LYS A 134 13.66 -0.85 -10.02
C LYS A 134 14.09 -1.04 -8.56
N GLN A 135 13.17 -1.50 -7.69
CA GLN A 135 13.50 -1.83 -6.31
C GLN A 135 14.26 -3.15 -6.16
N GLY A 136 14.47 -3.88 -7.25
CA GLY A 136 15.23 -5.12 -7.24
C GLY A 136 14.40 -6.39 -7.03
N TYR A 137 13.08 -6.29 -7.10
CA TYR A 137 12.19 -7.45 -6.93
C TYR A 137 11.97 -8.18 -8.24
N THR A 138 11.96 -9.51 -8.16
CA THR A 138 11.62 -10.40 -9.29
C THR A 138 10.35 -11.18 -8.96
N PRO A 139 9.45 -11.36 -9.95
CA PRO A 139 8.24 -12.15 -9.70
C PRO A 139 8.54 -13.59 -9.29
N ILE A 140 7.70 -14.12 -8.42
CA ILE A 140 7.72 -15.53 -8.00
C ILE A 140 6.60 -16.30 -8.71
N ALA A 141 6.51 -17.63 -8.47
CA ALA A 141 5.45 -18.45 -9.02
C ALA A 141 4.08 -17.92 -8.56
N PRO A 142 3.09 -17.82 -9.48
CA PRO A 142 1.78 -17.28 -9.13
C PRO A 142 1.01 -18.19 -8.19
N GLU A 143 0.13 -17.58 -7.37
CA GLU A 143 -0.85 -18.32 -6.60
C GLU A 143 -1.85 -18.98 -7.55
N PRO A 144 -2.34 -20.20 -7.24
CA PRO A 144 -3.22 -20.93 -8.17
C PRO A 144 -4.48 -20.17 -8.59
N ASP A 145 -5.04 -19.36 -7.67
CA ASP A 145 -6.27 -18.61 -7.92
C ASP A 145 -6.04 -17.26 -8.61
N ALA A 146 -4.79 -16.89 -8.86
CA ALA A 146 -4.43 -15.57 -9.40
C ALA A 146 -3.23 -15.65 -10.33
N GLU A 147 -3.27 -16.62 -11.27
CA GLU A 147 -2.19 -16.87 -12.23
C GLU A 147 -2.00 -15.72 -13.23
N ASN A 148 -3.02 -14.88 -13.40
CA ASN A 148 -2.96 -13.71 -14.27
C ASN A 148 -2.23 -12.51 -13.62
N LEU A 149 -1.81 -12.62 -12.36
CA LEU A 149 -1.12 -11.58 -11.63
C LEU A 149 0.36 -11.93 -11.47
N LEU A 150 1.19 -10.89 -11.35
CA LEU A 150 2.57 -11.07 -10.94
C LEU A 150 2.64 -11.04 -9.41
N TRP A 151 3.31 -12.01 -8.83
CA TRP A 151 3.45 -12.14 -7.38
C TRP A 151 4.88 -11.91 -6.95
N PHE A 152 5.03 -11.29 -5.79
CA PHE A 152 6.32 -10.95 -5.17
C PHE A 152 6.32 -11.34 -3.71
N GLU A 153 7.51 -11.58 -3.15
CA GLU A 153 7.66 -11.82 -1.72
C GLU A 153 9.02 -11.32 -1.23
N VAL A 154 9.05 -11.00 0.06
CA VAL A 154 10.28 -10.64 0.79
C VAL A 154 10.26 -11.37 2.12
N PHE A 155 11.39 -11.92 2.50
CA PHE A 155 11.58 -12.56 3.80
C PHE A 155 12.41 -11.67 4.73
N ALA A 156 12.15 -11.82 6.04
CA ALA A 156 12.91 -11.12 7.06
C ALA A 156 14.39 -11.47 7.01
#